data_8bbd81d2342da9a4b7d86cc1ee5898fd
#
_entry.id   8bbd81d2342da9a4b7d86cc1ee5898fd
#
_cell.length_a   1.000
_cell.length_b   1.000
_cell.length_c   1.000
_cell.angle_alpha   90.00
_cell.angle_beta   90.00
_cell.angle_gamma   90.00
#
_symmetry.space_group_name_H-M   'P 1'
#
loop_
_entity.id
_entity.type
_entity.pdbx_description
1 polymer ?
#
loop_
_entity_poly.entity_id
_entity_poly.type
_entity_poly.pdbx_seq_one_letter_code
_entity_poly.pdbx_strand_id
1 'polypeptide(L)'
;NNLMPYVAQVATGKLKRVGVFGNDYPTPDGTGVRDYIHVVDLARGHVAAIKALKEGGVHIYNLGTGNGYSVLDMVKAFSKACGKELPYEILPRRAGDVPACYATSAKAEKDLNWKAQFDLDDMCRDQWNWQKNNPNGYEK
;
A
#
# COMPACT_ATOMS: atom_id res chain seq x y z
N ASN A 1 11.09 3.07 -4.97
CA ASN A 1 9.86 3.73 -5.46
C ASN A 1 8.66 2.90 -5.00
N ASN A 2 7.71 3.51 -4.30
CA ASN A 2 6.51 2.83 -3.83
C ASN A 2 5.51 2.64 -4.98
N LEU A 3 4.76 1.51 -4.95
CA LEU A 3 3.84 1.15 -6.02
C LEU A 3 2.70 2.18 -6.18
N MET A 4 2.04 2.57 -5.08
CA MET A 4 0.87 3.46 -5.12
C MET A 4 1.14 4.80 -5.82
N PRO A 5 2.21 5.58 -5.49
CA PRO A 5 2.54 6.80 -6.23
C PRO A 5 2.87 6.56 -7.70
N TYR A 6 3.46 5.40 -8.03
CA TYR A 6 3.76 5.05 -9.41
C TYR A 6 2.48 4.80 -10.21
N VAL A 7 1.54 4.03 -9.66
CA VAL A 7 0.22 3.77 -10.27
C VAL A 7 -0.56 5.08 -10.44
N ALA A 8 -0.50 5.99 -9.46
CA ALA A 8 -1.14 7.31 -9.56
C ALA A 8 -0.56 8.15 -10.71
N GLN A 9 0.74 8.08 -10.97
CA GLN A 9 1.37 8.77 -12.11
C GLN A 9 0.94 8.18 -13.46
N VAL A 10 0.69 6.87 -13.54
CA VAL A 10 0.09 6.25 -14.73
C VAL A 10 -1.35 6.73 -14.90
N ALA A 11 -2.12 6.79 -13.80
CA ALA A 11 -3.49 7.28 -13.81
C ALA A 11 -3.62 8.73 -14.28
N THR A 12 -2.66 9.60 -13.97
CA THR A 12 -2.62 10.99 -14.47
C THR A 12 -2.05 11.12 -15.88
N GLY A 13 -1.51 10.04 -16.46
CA GLY A 13 -0.87 10.06 -17.79
C GLY A 13 0.59 10.55 -17.79
N LYS A 14 1.17 10.81 -16.60
CA LYS A 14 2.60 11.18 -16.49
C LYS A 14 3.51 10.02 -16.87
N LEU A 15 3.09 8.79 -16.60
CA LEU A 15 3.77 7.56 -17.00
C LEU A 15 2.87 6.73 -17.94
N LYS A 16 3.48 6.00 -18.85
CA LYS A 16 2.75 5.26 -19.90
C LYS A 16 2.05 4.02 -19.36
N ARG A 17 2.66 3.29 -18.45
CA ARG A 17 2.16 1.99 -17.94
C ARG A 17 2.78 1.63 -16.60
N VAL A 18 2.16 0.72 -15.88
CA VAL A 18 2.68 0.15 -14.63
C VAL A 18 3.60 -1.03 -14.94
N GLY A 19 4.84 -1.01 -14.47
CA GLY A 19 5.73 -2.16 -14.52
C GLY A 19 5.39 -3.15 -13.40
N VAL A 20 5.03 -4.39 -13.78
CA VAL A 20 4.76 -5.51 -12.86
C VAL A 20 5.96 -6.45 -12.91
N PHE A 21 6.72 -6.51 -11.83
CA PHE A 21 7.97 -7.26 -11.77
C PHE A 21 7.74 -8.72 -11.36
N GLY A 22 7.70 -9.61 -12.36
CA GLY A 22 7.40 -11.03 -12.23
C GLY A 22 5.89 -11.31 -12.21
N ASN A 23 5.51 -12.43 -12.86
CA ASN A 23 4.15 -12.96 -12.88
C ASN A 23 4.12 -14.48 -12.67
N ASP A 24 5.21 -15.00 -12.15
CA ASP A 24 5.47 -16.43 -11.96
C ASP A 24 5.80 -16.78 -10.50
N TYR A 25 5.44 -15.90 -9.55
CA TYR A 25 5.52 -16.20 -8.12
C TYR A 25 4.43 -17.21 -7.71
N PRO A 26 4.66 -18.04 -6.67
CA PRO A 26 3.64 -18.93 -6.11
C PRO A 26 2.58 -18.15 -5.30
N THR A 27 1.87 -17.27 -5.98
CA THR A 27 0.81 -16.39 -5.45
C THR A 27 -0.44 -16.55 -6.34
N PRO A 28 -1.64 -16.14 -5.91
CA PRO A 28 -2.89 -16.40 -6.65
C PRO A 28 -2.89 -15.92 -8.10
N ASP A 29 -2.25 -14.79 -8.40
CA ASP A 29 -2.16 -14.22 -9.76
C ASP A 29 -0.74 -14.18 -10.32
N GLY A 30 0.21 -14.80 -9.61
CA GLY A 30 1.61 -14.87 -10.00
C GLY A 30 2.42 -13.62 -9.68
N THR A 31 1.82 -12.54 -9.19
CA THR A 31 2.52 -11.30 -8.87
C THR A 31 2.84 -11.18 -7.37
N GLY A 32 3.78 -10.30 -7.01
CA GLY A 32 4.20 -10.14 -5.62
C GLY A 32 3.08 -9.63 -4.72
N VAL A 33 2.95 -10.20 -3.51
CA VAL A 33 1.93 -9.87 -2.51
C VAL A 33 2.55 -9.06 -1.38
N ARG A 34 1.91 -7.94 -0.99
CA ARG A 34 2.37 -7.06 0.09
C ARG A 34 1.19 -6.63 0.96
N ASP A 35 1.50 -6.27 2.22
CA ASP A 35 0.56 -5.62 3.11
C ASP A 35 0.67 -4.10 2.88
N TYR A 36 -0.34 -3.53 2.25
CA TYR A 36 -0.46 -2.08 2.10
C TYR A 36 -1.27 -1.53 3.26
N ILE A 37 -0.85 -0.39 3.79
CA ILE A 37 -1.54 0.27 4.89
C ILE A 37 -1.94 1.70 4.49
N HIS A 38 -3.14 2.11 4.87
CA HIS A 38 -3.59 3.48 4.67
C HIS A 38 -2.79 4.44 5.55
N VAL A 39 -2.39 5.60 4.99
CA VAL A 39 -1.56 6.58 5.71
C VAL A 39 -2.22 7.07 7.01
N VAL A 40 -3.55 7.18 7.04
CA VAL A 40 -4.29 7.56 8.26
C VAL A 40 -4.20 6.48 9.33
N ASP A 41 -4.30 5.19 8.95
CA ASP A 41 -4.13 4.09 9.91
C ASP A 41 -2.69 4.05 10.44
N LEU A 42 -1.71 4.24 9.57
CA LEU A 42 -0.31 4.35 9.99
C LEU A 42 -0.11 5.50 10.99
N ALA A 43 -0.66 6.68 10.71
CA ALA A 43 -0.59 7.84 11.60
C ALA A 43 -1.29 7.57 12.95
N ARG A 44 -2.47 6.94 12.95
CA ARG A 44 -3.17 6.51 14.17
C ARG A 44 -2.35 5.53 14.99
N GLY A 45 -1.63 4.61 14.34
CA GLY A 45 -0.72 3.67 15.01
C GLY A 45 0.42 4.39 15.72
N HIS A 46 1.02 5.40 15.10
CA HIS A 46 2.04 6.23 15.74
C HIS A 46 1.48 6.98 16.95
N VAL A 47 0.31 7.59 16.86
CA VAL A 47 -0.33 8.29 17.99
C VAL A 47 -0.66 7.32 19.14
N ALA A 48 -1.13 6.12 18.81
CA ALA A 48 -1.42 5.08 19.81
C ALA A 48 -0.13 4.62 20.50
N ALA A 49 0.97 4.42 19.75
CA ALA A 49 2.27 4.06 20.31
C ALA A 49 2.80 5.14 21.27
N ILE A 50 2.75 6.41 20.88
CA ILE A 50 3.17 7.53 21.76
C ILE A 50 2.39 7.54 23.08
N LYS A 51 1.06 7.33 23.03
CA LYS A 51 0.23 7.30 24.23
C LYS A 51 0.52 6.10 25.15
N ALA A 52 1.01 5.00 24.59
CA ALA A 52 1.34 3.79 25.34
C ALA A 52 2.76 3.80 25.93
N LEU A 53 3.65 4.67 25.45
CA LEU A 53 5.02 4.82 25.96
C LEU A 53 5.01 5.52 27.32
N LYS A 54 4.72 4.75 28.39
CA LYS A 54 4.73 5.26 29.78
C LYS A 54 6.05 5.01 30.47
N GLU A 55 6.83 4.04 30.01
CA GLU A 55 8.09 3.61 30.59
C GLU A 55 9.17 3.63 29.51
N GLY A 56 10.42 3.84 29.91
CA GLY A 56 11.55 3.74 29.00
C GLY A 56 11.73 2.30 28.47
N GLY A 57 12.46 2.18 27.36
CA GLY A 57 12.76 0.87 26.77
C GLY A 57 12.56 0.84 25.26
N VAL A 58 12.67 -0.37 24.68
CA VAL A 58 12.45 -0.62 23.25
C VAL A 58 11.11 -1.34 23.06
N HIS A 59 10.19 -0.71 22.37
CA HIS A 59 8.86 -1.22 22.07
C HIS A 59 8.72 -1.42 20.56
N ILE A 60 8.51 -2.65 20.12
CA ILE A 60 8.42 -3.01 18.70
C ILE A 60 7.00 -3.45 18.39
N TYR A 61 6.39 -2.80 17.39
CA TYR A 61 5.05 -3.09 16.87
C TYR A 61 5.06 -3.16 15.34
N ASN A 62 4.42 -4.17 14.79
CA ASN A 62 4.06 -4.20 13.38
C ASN A 62 2.72 -3.49 13.20
N LEU A 63 2.64 -2.60 12.22
CA LEU A 63 1.42 -1.93 11.80
C LEU A 63 1.12 -2.35 10.36
N GLY A 64 0.02 -3.05 10.17
CA GLY A 64 -0.43 -3.57 8.89
C GLY A 64 -1.90 -3.95 8.95
N THR A 65 -2.49 -4.27 7.81
CA THR A 65 -3.87 -4.75 7.73
C THR A 65 -3.98 -6.24 8.06
N GLY A 66 -2.87 -6.97 7.96
CA GLY A 66 -2.83 -8.43 8.01
C GLY A 66 -3.34 -9.09 6.72
N ASN A 67 -3.73 -8.30 5.72
CA ASN A 67 -4.17 -8.77 4.41
C ASN A 67 -3.06 -8.53 3.38
N GLY A 68 -2.76 -9.57 2.59
CA GLY A 68 -1.86 -9.45 1.45
C GLY A 68 -2.65 -9.11 0.18
N TYR A 69 -2.21 -8.06 -0.53
CA TYR A 69 -2.73 -7.72 -1.84
C TYR A 69 -1.63 -7.85 -2.89
N SER A 70 -1.98 -8.38 -4.06
CA SER A 70 -1.05 -8.50 -5.17
C SER A 70 -0.83 -7.17 -5.88
N VAL A 71 0.19 -7.12 -6.75
CA VAL A 71 0.40 -5.94 -7.61
C VAL A 71 -0.78 -5.75 -8.55
N LEU A 72 -1.35 -6.83 -9.10
CA LEU A 72 -2.52 -6.74 -9.99
C LEU A 72 -3.79 -6.35 -9.24
N ASP A 73 -3.97 -6.77 -7.97
CA ASP A 73 -5.06 -6.26 -7.12
C ASP A 73 -4.99 -4.74 -6.98
N MET A 74 -3.78 -4.20 -6.74
CA MET A 74 -3.55 -2.76 -6.65
C MET A 74 -3.90 -2.04 -7.96
N VAL A 75 -3.42 -2.55 -9.10
CA VAL A 75 -3.72 -1.96 -10.42
C VAL A 75 -5.22 -1.95 -10.69
N LYS A 76 -5.92 -3.06 -10.38
CA LYS A 76 -7.36 -3.22 -10.56
C LYS A 76 -8.16 -2.28 -9.65
N ALA A 77 -7.82 -2.22 -8.37
CA ALA A 77 -8.47 -1.32 -7.41
C ALA A 77 -8.27 0.15 -7.78
N PHE A 78 -7.06 0.52 -8.22
CA PHE A 78 -6.80 1.90 -8.65
C PHE A 78 -7.51 2.24 -9.97
N SER A 79 -7.60 1.29 -10.91
CA SER A 79 -8.39 1.46 -12.15
C SER A 79 -9.86 1.76 -11.84
N LYS A 80 -10.45 1.05 -10.86
CA LYS A 80 -11.79 1.31 -10.34
C LYS A 80 -11.89 2.73 -9.73
N ALA A 81 -10.95 3.12 -8.90
CA ALA A 81 -10.94 4.42 -8.23
C ALA A 81 -10.82 5.61 -9.20
N CYS A 82 -10.01 5.48 -10.26
CA CYS A 82 -9.83 6.55 -11.25
C CYS A 82 -10.80 6.47 -12.45
N GLY A 83 -11.63 5.43 -12.53
CA GLY A 83 -12.66 5.28 -13.57
C GLY A 83 -12.13 4.94 -14.95
N LYS A 84 -10.89 4.43 -15.05
CA LYS A 84 -10.27 3.99 -16.30
C LYS A 84 -9.36 2.79 -16.10
N GLU A 85 -9.25 1.93 -17.10
CA GLU A 85 -8.30 0.84 -17.10
C GLU A 85 -6.86 1.37 -17.16
N LEU A 86 -6.01 0.92 -16.23
CA LEU A 86 -4.60 1.32 -16.20
C LEU A 86 -3.75 0.29 -16.94
N PRO A 87 -3.00 0.71 -17.97
CA PRO A 87 -2.13 -0.18 -18.70
C PRO A 87 -0.96 -0.63 -17.82
N TYR A 88 -0.60 -1.91 -17.93
CA TYR A 88 0.58 -2.46 -17.28
C TYR A 88 1.38 -3.36 -18.23
N GLU A 89 2.61 -3.66 -17.86
CA GLU A 89 3.46 -4.63 -18.56
C GLU A 89 4.18 -5.51 -17.55
N ILE A 90 4.32 -6.78 -17.92
CA ILE A 90 5.09 -7.73 -17.12
C ILE A 90 6.56 -7.55 -17.44
N LEU A 91 7.35 -7.37 -16.39
CA LEU A 91 8.81 -7.23 -16.45
C LEU A 91 9.48 -8.41 -15.71
N PRO A 92 10.75 -8.71 -15.98
CA PRO A 92 11.49 -9.70 -15.20
C PRO A 92 11.44 -9.42 -13.70
N ARG A 93 11.52 -10.48 -12.88
CA ARG A 93 11.63 -10.35 -11.42
C ARG A 93 12.80 -9.44 -11.03
N ARG A 94 12.62 -8.67 -9.98
CA ARG A 94 13.73 -7.94 -9.36
C ARG A 94 14.46 -8.85 -8.38
N ALA A 95 15.78 -8.71 -8.31
CA ALA A 95 16.58 -9.42 -7.31
C ALA A 95 16.15 -9.02 -5.88
N GLY A 96 15.98 -10.01 -5.01
CA GLY A 96 15.58 -9.81 -3.62
C GLY A 96 14.08 -9.69 -3.37
N ASP A 97 13.22 -9.66 -4.40
CA ASP A 97 11.77 -9.68 -4.19
C ASP A 97 11.31 -11.07 -3.70
N VAL A 98 10.57 -11.09 -2.59
CA VAL A 98 9.92 -12.30 -2.06
C VAL A 98 8.49 -12.41 -2.60
N PRO A 99 7.95 -13.63 -2.77
CA PRO A 99 6.60 -13.83 -3.30
C PRO A 99 5.52 -13.11 -2.50
N ALA A 100 5.55 -13.23 -1.16
CA ALA A 100 4.59 -12.61 -0.27
C ALA A 100 5.26 -12.08 0.99
N CYS A 101 4.81 -10.92 1.45
CA CYS A 101 5.25 -10.32 2.71
C CYS A 101 4.10 -9.46 3.26
N TYR A 102 3.54 -9.90 4.38
CA TYR A 102 2.54 -9.16 5.15
C TYR A 102 2.71 -9.44 6.64
N ALA A 103 2.24 -8.53 7.48
CA ALA A 103 2.50 -8.54 8.91
C ALA A 103 1.28 -9.06 9.71
N THR A 104 1.54 -9.51 10.94
CA THR A 104 0.49 -9.59 11.96
C THR A 104 0.56 -8.38 12.87
N SER A 105 -0.57 -7.71 13.07
CA SER A 105 -0.72 -6.56 13.98
C SER A 105 -1.25 -6.97 15.36
N ALA A 106 -1.33 -8.26 15.68
CA ALA A 106 -1.94 -8.76 16.91
C ALA A 106 -1.36 -8.12 18.18
N LYS A 107 -0.05 -7.84 18.21
CA LYS A 107 0.57 -7.15 19.35
C LYS A 107 0.11 -5.68 19.44
N ALA A 108 0.02 -4.98 18.32
CA ALA A 108 -0.48 -3.60 18.29
C ALA A 108 -1.96 -3.53 18.68
N GLU A 109 -2.78 -4.50 18.23
CA GLU A 109 -4.17 -4.60 18.63
C GLU A 109 -4.30 -4.76 20.15
N LYS A 110 -3.53 -5.67 20.75
CA LYS A 110 -3.56 -5.97 22.18
C LYS A 110 -3.04 -4.82 23.04
N ASP A 111 -1.85 -4.32 22.72
CA ASP A 111 -1.10 -3.41 23.60
C ASP A 111 -1.47 -1.94 23.36
N LEU A 112 -1.82 -1.58 22.12
CA LEU A 112 -2.12 -0.20 21.72
C LEU A 112 -3.62 0.04 21.47
N ASN A 113 -4.45 -1.01 21.50
CA ASN A 113 -5.86 -0.96 21.06
C ASN A 113 -5.98 -0.36 19.64
N TRP A 114 -5.02 -0.73 18.76
CA TRP A 114 -4.95 -0.21 17.39
C TRP A 114 -5.20 -1.31 16.38
N LYS A 115 -6.04 -1.02 15.41
CA LYS A 115 -6.33 -1.87 14.27
C LYS A 115 -6.50 -1.02 13.01
N ALA A 116 -6.01 -1.51 11.87
CA ALA A 116 -6.26 -0.88 10.58
C ALA A 116 -7.76 -0.92 10.25
N GLN A 117 -8.29 0.19 9.73
CA GLN A 117 -9.71 0.40 9.47
C GLN A 117 -10.02 0.56 7.97
N PHE A 118 -9.03 0.93 7.17
CA PHE A 118 -9.18 1.20 5.74
C PHE A 118 -8.68 0.02 4.91
N ASP A 119 -9.40 -0.29 3.85
CA ASP A 119 -9.07 -1.34 2.89
C ASP A 119 -8.32 -0.79 1.66
N LEU A 120 -8.06 -1.66 0.67
CA LEU A 120 -7.38 -1.30 -0.57
C LEU A 120 -8.19 -0.31 -1.41
N ASP A 121 -9.52 -0.45 -1.46
CA ASP A 121 -10.39 0.45 -2.22
C ASP A 121 -10.34 1.88 -1.61
N ASP A 122 -10.33 1.98 -0.28
CA ASP A 122 -10.18 3.24 0.44
C ASP A 122 -8.83 3.90 0.12
N MET A 123 -7.74 3.13 0.20
CA MET A 123 -6.40 3.63 -0.12
C MET A 123 -6.32 4.18 -1.55
N CYS A 124 -6.86 3.44 -2.51
CA CYS A 124 -6.86 3.86 -3.92
C CYS A 124 -7.72 5.09 -4.17
N ARG A 125 -8.92 5.14 -3.57
CA ARG A 125 -9.84 6.28 -3.67
C ARG A 125 -9.21 7.56 -3.12
N ASP A 126 -8.63 7.49 -1.93
CA ASP A 126 -8.09 8.66 -1.25
C ASP A 126 -6.79 9.14 -1.91
N GLN A 127 -5.94 8.22 -2.35
CA GLN A 127 -4.76 8.55 -3.17
C GLN A 127 -5.16 9.21 -4.50
N TRP A 128 -6.19 8.68 -5.18
CA TRP A 128 -6.68 9.29 -6.42
C TRP A 128 -7.27 10.68 -6.18
N ASN A 129 -8.07 10.85 -5.11
CA ASN A 129 -8.62 12.15 -4.74
C ASN A 129 -7.52 13.18 -4.47
N TRP A 130 -6.47 12.79 -3.77
CA TRP A 130 -5.32 13.66 -3.55
C TRP A 130 -4.60 13.99 -4.86
N GLN A 131 -4.28 12.98 -5.67
CA GLN A 131 -3.50 13.15 -6.89
C GLN A 131 -4.18 14.02 -7.94
N LYS A 132 -5.49 13.87 -8.14
CA LYS A 132 -6.24 14.71 -9.11
C LYS A 132 -6.34 16.18 -8.68
N ASN A 133 -6.34 16.44 -7.36
CA ASN A 133 -6.39 17.80 -6.83
C ASN A 133 -4.98 18.43 -6.69
N ASN A 134 -3.93 17.63 -6.73
CA ASN A 134 -2.54 18.04 -6.61
C ASN A 134 -1.70 17.43 -7.73
N PRO A 135 -1.93 17.77 -9.00
CA PRO A 135 -1.29 17.11 -10.13
C PRO A 135 0.25 17.26 -10.12
N ASN A 136 0.76 18.34 -9.55
CA ASN A 136 2.19 18.65 -9.41
C ASN A 136 2.71 18.49 -7.97
N GLY A 137 1.96 17.83 -7.09
CA GLY A 137 2.30 17.75 -5.67
C GLY A 137 1.95 19.03 -4.92
N TYR A 138 2.82 19.46 -4.01
CA TYR A 138 2.67 20.69 -3.23
C TYR A 138 3.31 21.92 -3.91
N GLU A 139 3.73 21.83 -5.15
CA GLU A 139 4.22 22.99 -5.88
C GLU A 139 3.10 24.00 -6.06
N LYS A 140 3.35 25.20 -5.57
CA LYS A 140 2.46 26.36 -5.70
C LYS A 140 2.65 27.06 -7.03
#